data_e51617b1ac303b311fa70bae45d523b5
#
_entry.id   e51617b1ac303b311fa70bae45d523b5
#
_cell.length_a   1.000
_cell.length_b   1.000
_cell.length_c   1.000
_cell.angle_alpha   90.00
_cell.angle_beta   90.00
_cell.angle_gamma   90.00
#
_symmetry.space_group_name_H-M   'P 1'
#
loop_
_entity.id
_entity.type
_entity.pdbx_description
1 polymer ?
#
loop_
_entity_poly.entity_id
_entity_poly.type
_entity_poly.pdbx_seq_one_letter_code
_entity_poly.pdbx_strand_id
1 'polypeptide(L)'
;MQKRIQILVLLLLGLGYLQAQESYQLRSAEIAINGTSSLHDWVSTTTKITASGDLTIEGGTLVDVSSLQLTIPVKSITSEKGKIMDNKTYNALLSDQYPNITFKLQDVKSIEPEGTGLVVKASGALTIAGKTKTIEIIAKAQADAKGNYRFTGKKALKMTDFGVDPPTALLGTLKTGDDITINFDLNLAKAENEN
;
A
#
# COMPACT_ATOMS: atom_id res chain seq x y z
N MET A 1 -4.01 50.41 57.12
CA MET A 1 -4.56 49.06 56.77
C MET A 1 -4.38 48.84 55.29
N GLN A 2 -3.27 48.18 54.90
CA GLN A 2 -2.99 47.85 53.48
C GLN A 2 -3.45 46.41 53.20
N LYS A 3 -4.47 46.24 52.34
CA LYS A 3 -4.92 44.95 51.86
C LYS A 3 -3.94 44.47 50.75
N ARG A 4 -3.21 43.43 51.02
CA ARG A 4 -2.38 42.70 50.01
C ARG A 4 -3.31 41.83 49.18
N ILE A 5 -3.47 42.16 47.92
CA ILE A 5 -4.12 41.35 46.91
C ILE A 5 -3.11 40.33 46.43
N GLN A 6 -3.28 39.05 46.78
CA GLN A 6 -2.52 37.96 46.22
C GLN A 6 -3.12 37.56 44.87
N ILE A 7 -2.44 37.88 43.77
CA ILE A 7 -2.78 37.43 42.44
C ILE A 7 -2.25 36.00 42.31
N LEU A 8 -3.17 35.05 42.36
CA LEU A 8 -2.90 33.62 42.07
C LEU A 8 -2.81 33.45 40.55
N VAL A 9 -1.57 33.46 39.99
CA VAL A 9 -1.35 33.14 38.58
C VAL A 9 -1.47 31.66 38.42
N LEU A 10 -2.61 31.21 37.88
CA LEU A 10 -2.87 29.83 37.50
C LEU A 10 -2.09 29.55 36.21
N LEU A 11 -0.91 28.92 36.35
CA LEU A 11 -0.11 28.44 35.24
C LEU A 11 -0.79 27.20 34.66
N LEU A 12 -1.66 27.35 33.68
CA LEU A 12 -2.21 26.28 32.86
C LEU A 12 -1.06 25.69 32.02
N LEU A 13 -0.40 24.68 32.56
CA LEU A 13 0.47 23.79 31.80
C LEU A 13 -0.41 23.02 30.81
N GLY A 14 -0.55 23.54 29.61
CA GLY A 14 -1.07 22.80 28.48
C GLY A 14 -0.15 21.61 28.21
N LEU A 15 -0.55 20.43 28.70
CA LEU A 15 0.02 19.16 28.27
C LEU A 15 -0.35 18.98 26.78
N GLY A 16 0.47 19.57 25.91
CA GLY A 16 0.43 19.22 24.49
C GLY A 16 0.72 17.74 24.39
N TYR A 17 -0.23 16.95 23.96
CA TYR A 17 0.00 15.57 23.56
C TYR A 17 0.98 15.63 22.39
N LEU A 18 2.24 15.26 22.63
CA LEU A 18 3.21 15.02 21.58
C LEU A 18 2.69 13.83 20.76
N GLN A 19 2.13 14.13 19.60
CA GLN A 19 1.83 13.11 18.60
C GLN A 19 3.15 12.55 18.12
N ALA A 20 3.47 11.33 18.50
CA ALA A 20 4.68 10.67 18.04
C ALA A 20 4.38 10.04 16.66
N GLN A 21 4.88 10.65 15.62
CA GLN A 21 5.01 10.01 14.31
C GLN A 21 6.06 8.92 14.42
N GLU A 22 5.69 7.70 14.08
CA GLU A 22 6.54 6.53 14.17
C GLU A 22 6.84 6.00 12.77
N SER A 23 8.12 5.77 12.49
CA SER A 23 8.56 5.18 11.23
C SER A 23 8.37 3.67 11.24
N TYR A 24 7.83 3.15 10.14
CA TYR A 24 7.56 1.74 9.94
C TYR A 24 8.27 1.25 8.69
N GLN A 25 8.74 0.01 8.74
CA GLN A 25 9.40 -0.67 7.63
C GLN A 25 8.65 -1.95 7.28
N LEU A 26 8.73 -2.34 6.01
CA LEU A 26 8.12 -3.58 5.56
C LEU A 26 8.86 -4.78 6.16
N ARG A 27 8.12 -5.62 6.89
CA ARG A 27 8.59 -6.89 7.41
C ARG A 27 8.33 -8.04 6.43
N SER A 28 7.15 -8.06 5.85
CA SER A 28 6.76 -9.01 4.81
C SER A 28 5.63 -8.43 3.98
N ALA A 29 5.55 -8.85 2.72
CA ALA A 29 4.46 -8.50 1.84
C ALA A 29 4.18 -9.62 0.84
N GLU A 30 2.92 -9.66 0.41
CA GLU A 30 2.50 -10.44 -0.73
C GLU A 30 1.54 -9.59 -1.57
N ILE A 31 1.76 -9.60 -2.88
CA ILE A 31 0.83 -9.05 -3.85
C ILE A 31 0.47 -10.16 -4.83
N ALA A 32 -0.84 -10.38 -5.00
CA ALA A 32 -1.40 -11.28 -6.00
C ALA A 32 -2.20 -10.47 -7.02
N ILE A 33 -1.88 -10.65 -8.29
CA ILE A 33 -2.54 -10.04 -9.44
C ILE A 33 -3.38 -11.12 -10.09
N ASN A 34 -4.70 -10.95 -10.06
CA ASN A 34 -5.66 -11.89 -10.60
C ASN A 34 -6.30 -11.31 -11.86
N GLY A 35 -6.43 -12.12 -12.88
CA GLY A 35 -7.07 -11.73 -14.12
C GLY A 35 -7.69 -12.93 -14.83
N THR A 36 -8.35 -12.68 -15.95
CA THR A 36 -9.03 -13.67 -16.76
C THR A 36 -8.37 -13.83 -18.12
N SER A 37 -8.64 -14.93 -18.78
CA SER A 37 -8.33 -15.11 -20.18
C SER A 37 -9.41 -15.93 -20.86
N SER A 38 -9.35 -16.04 -22.18
CA SER A 38 -10.29 -16.89 -22.95
C SER A 38 -10.19 -18.37 -22.63
N LEU A 39 -9.19 -18.83 -21.88
CA LEU A 39 -9.03 -20.24 -21.47
C LEU A 39 -9.36 -20.45 -19.99
N HIS A 40 -8.84 -19.63 -19.11
CA HIS A 40 -8.95 -19.76 -17.65
C HIS A 40 -8.53 -18.47 -16.95
N ASP A 41 -8.88 -18.37 -15.69
CA ASP A 41 -8.35 -17.36 -14.79
C ASP A 41 -6.87 -17.62 -14.53
N TRP A 42 -6.14 -16.55 -14.22
CA TRP A 42 -4.70 -16.61 -13.93
C TRP A 42 -4.36 -15.77 -12.72
N VAL A 43 -3.26 -16.14 -12.07
CA VAL A 43 -2.69 -15.42 -10.94
C VAL A 43 -1.19 -15.27 -11.16
N SER A 44 -0.69 -14.07 -10.88
CA SER A 44 0.74 -13.78 -10.75
C SER A 44 1.01 -13.15 -9.40
N THR A 45 2.10 -13.54 -8.73
CA THR A 45 2.40 -13.11 -7.37
C THR A 45 3.81 -12.53 -7.26
N THR A 46 4.02 -11.73 -6.23
CA THR A 46 5.36 -11.33 -5.78
C THR A 46 5.39 -11.08 -4.28
N THR A 47 6.51 -11.44 -3.66
CA THR A 47 6.86 -11.09 -2.28
C THR A 47 8.08 -10.16 -2.22
N LYS A 48 8.71 -9.86 -3.36
CA LYS A 48 9.85 -8.95 -3.47
C LYS A 48 9.36 -7.52 -3.60
N ILE A 49 9.06 -6.92 -2.46
CA ILE A 49 8.51 -5.57 -2.37
C ILE A 49 9.36 -4.81 -1.36
N THR A 50 9.65 -3.56 -1.64
CA THR A 50 10.16 -2.62 -0.64
C THR A 50 9.05 -1.63 -0.29
N ALA A 51 8.88 -1.37 1.00
CA ALA A 51 7.96 -0.34 1.47
C ALA A 51 8.51 0.33 2.72
N SER A 52 8.23 1.61 2.84
CA SER A 52 8.45 2.41 4.03
C SER A 52 7.27 3.35 4.22
N GLY A 53 6.99 3.73 5.45
CA GLY A 53 5.91 4.64 5.76
C GLY A 53 6.00 5.13 7.20
N ASP A 54 5.32 6.23 7.46
CA ASP A 54 5.21 6.83 8.77
C ASP A 54 3.76 6.75 9.23
N LEU A 55 3.55 6.19 10.40
CA LEU A 55 2.25 6.04 11.03
C LEU A 55 2.18 6.93 12.27
N THR A 56 1.03 7.53 12.50
CA THR A 56 0.75 8.24 13.75
C THR A 56 -0.13 7.38 14.62
N ILE A 57 0.37 7.07 15.83
CA ILE A 57 -0.31 6.20 16.79
C ILE A 57 -0.66 7.03 18.01
N GLU A 58 -1.94 7.02 18.42
CA GLU A 58 -2.42 7.67 19.64
C GLU A 58 -3.15 6.64 20.52
N GLY A 59 -2.74 6.52 21.77
CA GLY A 59 -3.35 5.57 22.70
C GLY A 59 -3.32 4.11 22.22
N GLY A 60 -2.31 3.74 21.40
CA GLY A 60 -2.18 2.41 20.81
C GLY A 60 -3.02 2.19 19.55
N THR A 61 -3.68 3.23 19.03
CA THR A 61 -4.53 3.15 17.83
C THR A 61 -3.93 3.98 16.70
N LEU A 62 -3.98 3.45 15.48
CA LEU A 62 -3.60 4.17 14.26
C LEU A 62 -4.60 5.31 14.00
N VAL A 63 -4.10 6.55 13.94
CA VAL A 63 -4.91 7.74 13.67
C VAL A 63 -4.57 8.40 12.35
N ASP A 64 -3.35 8.18 11.83
CA ASP A 64 -2.94 8.67 10.52
C ASP A 64 -1.86 7.80 9.89
N VAL A 65 -1.79 7.83 8.55
CA VAL A 65 -0.67 7.31 7.74
C VAL A 65 -0.09 8.49 7.00
N SER A 66 0.93 9.11 7.57
CA SER A 66 1.50 10.37 7.07
C SER A 66 2.27 10.17 5.77
N SER A 67 2.87 8.98 5.58
CA SER A 67 3.52 8.60 4.34
C SER A 67 3.44 7.09 4.12
N LEU A 68 3.41 6.67 2.86
CA LEU A 68 3.61 5.27 2.46
C LEU A 68 4.12 5.26 1.02
N GLN A 69 5.23 4.58 0.81
CA GLN A 69 5.78 4.36 -0.52
C GLN A 69 6.10 2.88 -0.69
N LEU A 70 5.65 2.30 -1.82
CA LEU A 70 5.97 0.94 -2.22
C LEU A 70 6.70 0.92 -3.55
N THR A 71 7.63 -0.03 -3.69
CA THR A 71 8.30 -0.33 -4.96
C THR A 71 8.32 -1.84 -5.19
N ILE A 72 7.88 -2.27 -6.36
CA ILE A 72 7.78 -3.65 -6.80
C ILE A 72 8.63 -3.81 -8.06
N PRO A 73 9.73 -4.58 -8.04
CA PRO A 73 10.47 -4.91 -9.25
C PRO A 73 9.59 -5.74 -10.18
N VAL A 74 9.36 -5.29 -11.41
CA VAL A 74 8.48 -5.98 -12.38
C VAL A 74 8.92 -7.43 -12.60
N LYS A 75 10.24 -7.68 -12.72
CA LYS A 75 10.82 -9.02 -12.93
C LYS A 75 10.73 -9.94 -11.70
N SER A 76 10.16 -9.47 -10.58
CA SER A 76 9.84 -10.32 -9.43
C SER A 76 8.43 -10.90 -9.47
N ILE A 77 7.59 -10.43 -10.37
CA ILE A 77 6.22 -10.94 -10.55
C ILE A 77 6.31 -12.26 -11.32
N THR A 78 5.84 -13.33 -10.70
CA THR A 78 5.90 -14.68 -11.28
C THR A 78 4.54 -15.35 -11.27
N SER A 79 4.32 -16.25 -12.21
CA SER A 79 3.13 -17.09 -12.28
C SER A 79 3.47 -18.57 -12.10
N GLU A 80 2.49 -19.37 -11.67
CA GLU A 80 2.65 -20.83 -11.58
C GLU A 80 2.88 -21.50 -12.97
N LYS A 81 2.58 -20.78 -14.05
CA LYS A 81 2.79 -21.25 -15.43
C LYS A 81 4.24 -21.10 -15.90
N GLY A 82 5.11 -20.50 -15.07
CA GLY A 82 6.54 -20.39 -15.26
C GLY A 82 6.98 -19.36 -16.29
N LYS A 83 8.27 -19.42 -16.65
CA LYS A 83 9.02 -18.38 -17.37
C LYS A 83 8.35 -17.85 -18.66
N ILE A 84 7.63 -18.70 -19.39
CA ILE A 84 6.97 -18.26 -20.65
C ILE A 84 5.90 -17.21 -20.34
N MET A 85 5.11 -17.43 -19.29
CA MET A 85 4.06 -16.48 -18.89
C MET A 85 4.67 -15.28 -18.17
N ASP A 86 5.70 -15.51 -17.35
CA ASP A 86 6.42 -14.42 -16.69
C ASP A 86 7.01 -13.43 -17.72
N ASN A 87 7.64 -13.95 -18.78
CA ASN A 87 8.16 -13.11 -19.85
C ASN A 87 7.08 -12.32 -20.60
N LYS A 88 5.88 -12.89 -20.78
CA LYS A 88 4.75 -12.12 -21.35
C LYS A 88 4.33 -10.96 -20.44
N THR A 89 4.28 -11.20 -19.13
CA THR A 89 4.03 -10.15 -18.14
C THR A 89 5.10 -9.07 -18.19
N TYR A 90 6.39 -9.45 -18.24
CA TYR A 90 7.50 -8.48 -18.30
C TYR A 90 7.49 -7.65 -19.58
N ASN A 91 7.16 -8.27 -20.72
CA ASN A 91 7.06 -7.56 -21.99
C ASN A 91 5.85 -6.60 -22.00
N ALA A 92 4.68 -7.04 -21.51
CA ALA A 92 3.49 -6.18 -21.41
C ALA A 92 3.72 -4.98 -20.49
N LEU A 93 4.45 -5.17 -19.39
CA LEU A 93 4.81 -4.11 -18.44
C LEU A 93 6.04 -3.29 -18.87
N LEU A 94 6.62 -3.57 -20.04
CA LEU A 94 7.83 -2.89 -20.56
C LEU A 94 8.96 -2.89 -19.54
N SER A 95 9.23 -4.05 -18.91
CA SER A 95 10.12 -4.17 -17.74
C SER A 95 11.55 -3.70 -17.95
N ASP A 96 12.05 -3.68 -19.18
CA ASP A 96 13.39 -3.19 -19.50
C ASP A 96 13.46 -1.66 -19.49
N GLN A 97 12.35 -0.98 -19.80
CA GLN A 97 12.22 0.47 -19.78
C GLN A 97 11.69 0.97 -18.43
N TYR A 98 10.75 0.23 -17.84
CA TYR A 98 10.11 0.55 -16.57
C TYR A 98 10.26 -0.61 -15.58
N PRO A 99 11.43 -0.75 -14.94
CA PRO A 99 11.76 -1.93 -14.14
C PRO A 99 10.95 -2.06 -12.85
N ASN A 100 10.26 -1.00 -12.44
CA ASN A 100 9.52 -0.97 -11.19
C ASN A 100 8.08 -0.47 -11.37
N ILE A 101 7.17 -1.08 -10.61
CA ILE A 101 5.86 -0.52 -10.29
C ILE A 101 6.01 0.21 -8.96
N THR A 102 5.45 1.41 -8.85
CA THR A 102 5.52 2.19 -7.61
C THR A 102 4.14 2.67 -7.17
N PHE A 103 3.94 2.73 -5.85
CA PHE A 103 2.79 3.40 -5.25
C PHE A 103 3.29 4.41 -4.23
N LYS A 104 2.71 5.61 -4.25
CA LYS A 104 2.98 6.66 -3.26
C LYS A 104 1.67 7.20 -2.74
N LEU A 105 1.47 7.07 -1.43
CA LEU A 105 0.32 7.67 -0.73
C LEU A 105 0.29 9.17 -0.96
N GLN A 106 -0.90 9.71 -1.19
CA GLN A 106 -1.14 11.14 -1.39
C GLN A 106 -2.03 11.73 -0.30
N ASP A 107 -3.06 10.99 0.11
CA ASP A 107 -4.05 11.48 1.06
C ASP A 107 -4.73 10.32 1.79
N VAL A 108 -4.99 10.48 3.09
CA VAL A 108 -5.81 9.57 3.90
C VAL A 108 -7.15 10.24 4.15
N LYS A 109 -8.20 9.68 3.55
CA LYS A 109 -9.55 10.25 3.61
C LYS A 109 -10.26 9.93 4.92
N SER A 110 -10.11 8.70 5.43
CA SER A 110 -10.65 8.29 6.72
C SER A 110 -9.94 7.06 7.27
N ILE A 111 -9.94 6.97 8.60
CA ILE A 111 -9.57 5.77 9.37
C ILE A 111 -10.71 5.53 10.34
N GLU A 112 -11.44 4.44 10.15
CA GLU A 112 -12.67 4.15 10.88
C GLU A 112 -12.59 2.75 11.53
N PRO A 113 -13.09 2.55 12.75
CA PRO A 113 -13.15 1.23 13.37
C PRO A 113 -14.01 0.24 12.55
N GLU A 114 -13.53 -0.99 12.38
CA GLU A 114 -14.28 -2.11 11.81
C GLU A 114 -13.94 -3.41 12.56
N GLY A 115 -14.88 -3.92 13.34
CA GLY A 115 -14.64 -5.11 14.17
C GLY A 115 -13.49 -4.93 15.15
N THR A 116 -12.45 -5.77 15.05
CA THR A 116 -11.23 -5.69 15.88
C THR A 116 -10.12 -4.87 15.23
N GLY A 117 -10.34 -4.28 14.08
CA GLY A 117 -9.36 -3.51 13.31
C GLY A 117 -9.91 -2.16 12.87
N LEU A 118 -9.30 -1.64 11.83
CA LEU A 118 -9.63 -0.35 11.22
C LEU A 118 -9.81 -0.53 9.71
N VAL A 119 -10.64 0.31 9.12
CA VAL A 119 -10.69 0.52 7.65
C VAL A 119 -10.05 1.86 7.34
N VAL A 120 -9.03 1.82 6.51
CA VAL A 120 -8.32 3.00 5.99
C VAL A 120 -8.79 3.24 4.56
N LYS A 121 -9.35 4.42 4.30
CA LYS A 121 -9.67 4.89 2.95
C LYS A 121 -8.64 5.95 2.57
N ALA A 122 -7.93 5.72 1.49
CA ALA A 122 -6.84 6.58 1.06
C ALA A 122 -6.79 6.73 -0.45
N SER A 123 -6.02 7.70 -0.94
CA SER A 123 -5.67 7.84 -2.35
C SER A 123 -4.16 7.92 -2.52
N GLY A 124 -3.67 7.45 -3.65
CA GLY A 124 -2.25 7.47 -3.95
C GLY A 124 -1.95 7.37 -5.43
N ALA A 125 -0.76 7.79 -5.80
CA ALA A 125 -0.24 7.72 -7.15
C ALA A 125 0.33 6.32 -7.41
N LEU A 126 -0.31 5.57 -8.29
CA LEU A 126 0.16 4.27 -8.79
C LEU A 126 0.80 4.47 -10.15
N THR A 127 2.04 4.02 -10.32
CA THR A 127 2.77 4.06 -11.59
C THR A 127 3.02 2.64 -12.09
N ILE A 128 2.53 2.33 -13.28
CA ILE A 128 2.71 1.06 -13.98
C ILE A 128 3.13 1.37 -15.41
N ALA A 129 4.15 0.69 -15.93
CA ALA A 129 4.66 0.85 -17.30
C ALA A 129 4.88 2.32 -17.68
N GLY A 130 5.42 3.13 -16.75
CA GLY A 130 5.70 4.56 -16.95
C GLY A 130 4.47 5.48 -16.85
N LYS A 131 3.25 4.95 -16.74
CA LYS A 131 2.02 5.75 -16.61
C LYS A 131 1.57 5.84 -15.17
N THR A 132 1.31 7.05 -14.68
CA THR A 132 0.86 7.31 -13.32
C THR A 132 -0.62 7.70 -13.30
N LYS A 133 -1.37 7.10 -12.37
CA LYS A 133 -2.75 7.48 -12.05
C LYS A 133 -2.95 7.57 -10.55
N THR A 134 -3.75 8.53 -10.12
CA THR A 134 -4.26 8.54 -8.74
C THR A 134 -5.37 7.51 -8.63
N ILE A 135 -5.23 6.60 -7.66
CA ILE A 135 -6.22 5.56 -7.36
C ILE A 135 -6.69 5.68 -5.92
N GLU A 136 -7.91 5.26 -5.66
CA GLU A 136 -8.44 5.08 -4.31
C GLU A 136 -8.15 3.66 -3.82
N ILE A 137 -7.71 3.55 -2.58
CA ILE A 137 -7.43 2.28 -1.88
C ILE A 137 -8.32 2.21 -0.64
N ILE A 138 -8.86 1.04 -0.40
CA ILE A 138 -9.50 0.67 0.86
C ILE A 138 -8.69 -0.48 1.44
N ALA A 139 -8.12 -0.29 2.62
CA ALA A 139 -7.33 -1.28 3.32
C ALA A 139 -7.92 -1.56 4.70
N LYS A 140 -7.94 -2.83 5.11
CA LYS A 140 -8.14 -3.19 6.51
C LYS A 140 -6.79 -3.14 7.20
N ALA A 141 -6.72 -2.45 8.34
CA ALA A 141 -5.53 -2.35 9.16
C ALA A 141 -5.77 -3.06 10.50
N GLN A 142 -4.84 -3.93 10.89
CA GLN A 142 -4.88 -4.66 12.17
C GLN A 142 -3.53 -4.53 12.87
N ALA A 143 -3.57 -4.11 14.14
CA ALA A 143 -2.39 -4.11 15.00
C ALA A 143 -2.19 -5.48 15.63
N ASP A 144 -0.93 -5.92 15.75
CA ASP A 144 -0.57 -7.04 16.63
C ASP A 144 -0.24 -6.55 18.05
N ALA A 145 0.00 -7.49 18.97
CA ALA A 145 0.35 -7.18 20.37
C ALA A 145 1.69 -6.44 20.52
N LYS A 146 2.52 -6.37 19.46
CA LYS A 146 3.80 -5.66 19.44
C LYS A 146 3.70 -4.28 18.81
N GLY A 147 2.52 -3.86 18.36
CA GLY A 147 2.30 -2.60 17.66
C GLY A 147 2.71 -2.61 16.19
N ASN A 148 2.93 -3.78 15.58
CA ASN A 148 3.06 -3.90 14.13
C ASN A 148 1.69 -3.83 13.48
N TYR A 149 1.62 -3.33 12.25
CA TYR A 149 0.37 -3.21 11.50
C TYR A 149 0.38 -4.10 10.26
N ARG A 150 -0.71 -4.85 10.08
CA ARG A 150 -1.01 -5.58 8.84
C ARG A 150 -2.09 -4.83 8.07
N PHE A 151 -1.77 -4.48 6.82
CA PHE A 151 -2.70 -3.86 5.90
C PHE A 151 -3.07 -4.85 4.80
N THR A 152 -4.36 -5.13 4.66
CA THR A 152 -4.88 -6.03 3.62
C THR A 152 -5.97 -5.35 2.82
N GLY A 153 -6.05 -5.67 1.54
CA GLY A 153 -7.10 -5.11 0.70
C GLY A 153 -7.03 -5.61 -0.74
N LYS A 154 -7.95 -5.08 -1.54
CA LYS A 154 -8.01 -5.38 -2.97
C LYS A 154 -8.32 -4.13 -3.78
N LYS A 155 -7.80 -4.07 -5.00
CA LYS A 155 -8.07 -3.00 -5.95
C LYS A 155 -8.31 -3.56 -7.35
N ALA A 156 -9.49 -3.30 -7.90
CA ALA A 156 -9.77 -3.58 -9.31
C ALA A 156 -9.20 -2.46 -10.19
N LEU A 157 -8.57 -2.83 -11.29
CA LEU A 157 -7.96 -1.93 -12.29
C LEU A 157 -8.19 -2.49 -13.69
N LYS A 158 -8.02 -1.62 -14.70
CA LYS A 158 -7.87 -2.02 -16.10
C LYS A 158 -6.41 -1.87 -16.52
N MET A 159 -5.86 -2.87 -17.22
CA MET A 159 -4.50 -2.80 -17.77
C MET A 159 -4.35 -1.62 -18.73
N THR A 160 -5.35 -1.42 -19.60
CA THR A 160 -5.38 -0.32 -20.57
C THR A 160 -5.41 1.06 -19.92
N ASP A 161 -5.88 1.19 -18.69
CA ASP A 161 -5.80 2.43 -17.90
C ASP A 161 -4.37 2.93 -17.74
N PHE A 162 -3.42 2.00 -17.67
CA PHE A 162 -1.98 2.27 -17.55
C PHE A 162 -1.24 2.13 -18.87
N GLY A 163 -1.94 2.02 -20.00
CA GLY A 163 -1.33 1.84 -21.32
C GLY A 163 -0.68 0.47 -21.50
N VAL A 164 -1.07 -0.50 -20.68
CA VAL A 164 -0.64 -1.90 -20.81
C VAL A 164 -1.63 -2.62 -21.70
N ASP A 165 -1.17 -3.08 -22.85
CA ASP A 165 -2.00 -3.90 -23.73
C ASP A 165 -2.14 -5.31 -23.17
N PRO A 166 -3.37 -5.83 -22.98
CA PRO A 166 -3.60 -7.19 -22.50
C PRO A 166 -2.90 -8.21 -23.40
N PRO A 167 -2.01 -9.07 -22.86
CA PRO A 167 -1.25 -10.03 -23.66
C PRO A 167 -2.15 -11.00 -24.44
N THR A 168 -1.71 -11.35 -25.64
CA THR A 168 -2.37 -12.36 -26.46
C THR A 168 -1.42 -13.53 -26.73
N ALA A 169 -1.98 -14.67 -27.17
CA ALA A 169 -1.24 -15.84 -27.59
C ALA A 169 -1.89 -16.50 -28.82
N LEU A 170 -1.17 -17.45 -29.45
CA LEU A 170 -1.63 -18.17 -30.62
C LEU A 170 -2.22 -17.25 -31.72
N LEU A 171 -1.42 -16.27 -32.15
CA LEU A 171 -1.80 -15.28 -33.19
C LEU A 171 -3.09 -14.52 -32.84
N GLY A 172 -3.32 -14.23 -31.54
CA GLY A 172 -4.50 -13.46 -31.09
C GLY A 172 -5.74 -14.28 -30.79
N THR A 173 -5.70 -15.62 -30.96
CA THR A 173 -6.83 -16.50 -30.64
C THR A 173 -7.07 -16.58 -29.13
N LEU A 174 -6.01 -16.55 -28.34
CA LEU A 174 -6.08 -16.48 -26.88
C LEU A 174 -5.85 -15.06 -26.42
N LYS A 175 -6.81 -14.52 -25.68
CA LYS A 175 -6.78 -13.13 -25.20
C LYS A 175 -6.84 -13.10 -23.68
N THR A 176 -6.04 -12.25 -23.08
CA THR A 176 -6.15 -11.87 -21.67
C THR A 176 -7.23 -10.82 -21.53
N GLY A 177 -8.03 -10.89 -20.46
CA GLY A 177 -8.99 -9.84 -20.12
C GLY A 177 -8.27 -8.57 -19.66
N ASP A 178 -8.88 -7.42 -19.88
CA ASP A 178 -8.34 -6.11 -19.47
C ASP A 178 -8.46 -5.87 -17.97
N ASP A 179 -9.52 -6.39 -17.36
CA ASP A 179 -9.78 -6.22 -15.94
C ASP A 179 -8.88 -7.13 -15.11
N ILE A 180 -8.22 -6.54 -14.11
CA ILE A 180 -7.41 -7.25 -13.12
C ILE A 180 -7.84 -6.85 -11.71
N THR A 181 -7.60 -7.73 -10.75
CA THR A 181 -7.73 -7.43 -9.31
C THR A 181 -6.40 -7.65 -8.62
N ILE A 182 -5.89 -6.61 -8.00
CA ILE A 182 -4.70 -6.67 -7.16
C ILE A 182 -5.15 -6.90 -5.72
N ASN A 183 -4.74 -8.02 -5.12
CA ASN A 183 -4.85 -8.26 -3.68
C ASN A 183 -3.50 -7.98 -3.06
N PHE A 184 -3.50 -7.29 -1.92
CA PHE A 184 -2.28 -6.97 -1.19
C PHE A 184 -2.39 -7.34 0.29
N ASP A 185 -1.27 -7.79 0.84
CA ASP A 185 -1.07 -8.08 2.26
C ASP A 185 0.32 -7.56 2.65
N LEU A 186 0.35 -6.51 3.46
CA LEU A 186 1.56 -5.80 3.86
C LEU A 186 1.67 -5.83 5.38
N ASN A 187 2.78 -6.35 5.90
CA ASN A 187 3.08 -6.32 7.33
C ASN A 187 4.19 -5.29 7.56
N LEU A 188 3.85 -4.22 8.26
CA LEU A 188 4.77 -3.16 8.66
C LEU A 188 5.15 -3.35 10.13
N ALA A 189 6.44 -3.34 10.41
CA ALA A 189 6.96 -3.32 11.78
C ALA A 189 7.54 -1.95 12.08
N LYS A 190 7.43 -1.53 13.33
CA LYS A 190 8.07 -0.33 13.82
C LYS A 190 9.56 -0.40 13.54
N ALA A 191 10.13 0.66 12.94
CA ALA A 191 11.56 0.74 12.73
C ALA A 191 12.29 0.77 14.07
N GLU A 192 13.27 -0.12 14.25
CA GLU A 192 14.14 -0.06 15.42
C GLU A 192 15.03 1.17 15.28
N ASN A 193 15.00 2.06 16.28
CA ASN A 193 15.95 3.16 16.34
C ASN A 193 17.32 2.54 16.60
N GLU A 194 18.20 2.55 15.59
CA GLU A 194 19.62 2.25 15.82
C GLU A 194 20.18 3.33 16.77
N ASN A 195 20.44 2.94 18.02
CA ASN A 195 21.14 3.76 19.00
C ASN A 195 22.65 3.68 18.79
#